data_d1f0cdfce921cbe7910abf2f856986ed
#
_entry.id   d1f0cdfce921cbe7910abf2f856986ed
#
_cell.length_a   1.000
_cell.length_b   1.000
_cell.length_c   1.000
_cell.angle_alpha   90.00
_cell.angle_beta   90.00
_cell.angle_gamma   90.00
#
_symmetry.space_group_name_H-M   'P 1'
#
loop_
_entity.id
_entity.type
_entity.pdbx_description
1 polymer ?
#
loop_
_entity_poly.entity_id
_entity_poly.type
_entity_poly.pdbx_seq_one_letter_code
_entity_poly.pdbx_strand_id
1 'polypeptide(L)'
;IFAGDIFHVPNPNGTAIVQMGNALKRLKENNIDSFFILGEHDISRIRTTPIPYIYHNLGFSKYIGNGKPIEYKGIMIAGLDKIRKTEMSQYEETFSNLDKSVEKFAGHKILVLHQGITEFNKYAGELQSTDLPKNFTYYAMGHLHDKDVKQFNHLKGPIAYPGSIELTTSEGIKEIKKGFFEVDISGDKAVPKWIELDTRPQFSFDTEYQELSKTIEQIIEKISNLTKKPIIEVKIQGEEIETDQIQAQIARLN
;
A
#
# COMPACT_ATOMS: atom_id res chain seq x y z
N ILE A 1 -2.94 -8.55 6.89
CA ILE A 1 -1.56 -8.53 6.39
C ILE A 1 -1.26 -7.14 5.86
N PHE A 2 -0.12 -6.55 6.27
CA PHE A 2 0.41 -5.29 5.75
C PHE A 2 1.63 -5.62 4.87
N ALA A 3 1.49 -5.35 3.59
CA ALA A 3 2.51 -5.68 2.59
C ALA A 3 3.54 -4.56 2.39
N GLY A 4 4.04 -3.99 3.49
CA GLY A 4 5.05 -2.93 3.53
C GLY A 4 4.48 -1.52 3.40
N ASP A 5 5.36 -0.52 3.54
CA ASP A 5 5.06 0.91 3.56
C ASP A 5 3.94 1.25 4.56
N ILE A 6 4.13 0.78 5.81
CA ILE A 6 3.23 1.06 6.93
C ILE A 6 3.18 2.56 7.20
N PHE A 7 4.31 3.22 7.02
CA PHE A 7 4.44 4.67 7.07
C PHE A 7 4.95 5.23 5.74
N HIS A 8 4.56 6.45 5.42
CA HIS A 8 5.00 7.15 4.21
C HIS A 8 6.47 7.61 4.28
N VAL A 9 7.06 7.65 5.46
CA VAL A 9 8.46 8.05 5.69
C VAL A 9 9.09 7.19 6.78
N PRO A 10 10.42 6.95 6.74
CA PRO A 10 11.10 6.10 7.73
C PRO A 10 11.05 6.65 9.17
N ASN A 11 10.88 7.95 9.32
CA ASN A 11 10.76 8.64 10.60
C ASN A 11 9.40 9.35 10.70
N PRO A 12 8.30 8.60 10.92
CA PRO A 12 6.97 9.17 11.08
C PRO A 12 6.89 10.01 12.36
N ASN A 13 5.97 10.98 12.39
CA ASN A 13 5.74 11.75 13.61
C ASN A 13 5.07 10.90 14.71
N GLY A 14 5.17 11.35 15.95
CA GLY A 14 4.63 10.62 17.10
C GLY A 14 3.12 10.33 17.01
N THR A 15 2.35 11.24 16.41
CA THR A 15 0.90 11.05 16.20
C THR A 15 0.62 9.85 15.30
N ALA A 16 1.33 9.72 14.18
CA ALA A 16 1.17 8.59 13.27
C ALA A 16 1.54 7.25 13.95
N ILE A 17 2.63 7.24 14.74
CA ILE A 17 3.05 6.05 15.50
C ILE A 17 1.96 5.63 16.49
N VAL A 18 1.41 6.59 17.25
CA VAL A 18 0.35 6.30 18.24
C VAL A 18 -0.94 5.83 17.56
N GLN A 19 -1.34 6.47 16.46
CA GLN A 19 -2.55 6.07 15.72
C GLN A 19 -2.43 4.65 15.18
N MET A 20 -1.30 4.28 14.57
CA MET A 20 -1.06 2.92 14.08
C MET A 20 -1.06 1.92 15.24
N GLY A 21 -0.39 2.23 16.35
CA GLY A 21 -0.38 1.41 17.57
C GLY A 21 -1.79 1.15 18.09
N ASN A 22 -2.63 2.18 18.17
CA ASN A 22 -4.03 2.06 18.61
C ASN A 22 -4.85 1.21 17.63
N ALA A 23 -4.64 1.34 16.31
CA ALA A 23 -5.31 0.51 15.32
C ALA A 23 -4.95 -0.97 15.47
N LEU A 24 -3.66 -1.29 15.60
CA LEU A 24 -3.18 -2.66 15.81
C LEU A 24 -3.67 -3.25 17.14
N LYS A 25 -3.68 -2.45 18.21
CA LYS A 25 -4.25 -2.83 19.51
C LYS A 25 -5.73 -3.21 19.37
N ARG A 26 -6.53 -2.39 18.69
CA ARG A 26 -7.96 -2.68 18.42
C ARG A 26 -8.15 -3.97 17.63
N LEU A 27 -7.30 -4.26 16.62
CA LEU A 27 -7.36 -5.54 15.90
C LEU A 27 -7.13 -6.69 16.87
N LYS A 28 -6.09 -6.62 17.70
CA LYS A 28 -5.76 -7.65 18.68
C LYS A 28 -6.86 -7.87 19.71
N GLU A 29 -7.47 -6.80 20.24
CA GLU A 29 -8.60 -6.86 21.19
C GLU A 29 -9.85 -7.51 20.57
N ASN A 30 -9.97 -7.48 19.25
CA ASN A 30 -11.02 -8.18 18.51
C ASN A 30 -10.59 -9.54 17.94
N ASN A 31 -9.51 -10.14 18.46
CA ASN A 31 -8.95 -11.43 18.04
C ASN A 31 -8.56 -11.49 16.55
N ILE A 32 -8.18 -10.35 15.97
CA ILE A 32 -7.66 -10.24 14.63
C ILE A 32 -6.15 -10.11 14.71
N ASP A 33 -5.45 -11.19 14.40
CA ASP A 33 -3.99 -11.18 14.34
C ASP A 33 -3.51 -10.43 13.09
N SER A 34 -2.42 -9.69 13.23
CA SER A 34 -1.84 -8.93 12.13
C SER A 34 -0.40 -9.33 11.87
N PHE A 35 -0.01 -9.27 10.59
CA PHE A 35 1.32 -9.61 10.09
C PHE A 35 1.81 -8.48 9.19
N PHE A 36 3.13 -8.24 9.19
CA PHE A 36 3.69 -7.21 8.32
C PHE A 36 5.09 -7.57 7.81
N ILE A 37 5.40 -6.99 6.67
CA ILE A 37 6.73 -6.84 6.11
C ILE A 37 7.09 -5.36 6.03
N LEU A 38 8.31 -5.03 5.68
CA LEU A 38 8.77 -3.67 5.46
C LEU A 38 8.83 -3.31 3.97
N GLY A 39 8.32 -2.12 3.62
CA GLY A 39 8.50 -1.49 2.32
C GLY A 39 9.69 -0.51 2.31
N GLU A 40 9.93 0.14 1.17
CA GLU A 40 11.03 1.09 1.02
C GLU A 40 10.89 2.34 1.89
N HIS A 41 9.67 2.75 2.21
CA HIS A 41 9.39 3.90 3.06
C HIS A 41 9.52 3.58 4.55
N ASP A 42 9.48 2.31 4.94
CA ASP A 42 9.73 1.89 6.33
C ASP A 42 11.23 1.80 6.68
N ILE A 43 12.08 1.65 5.65
CA ILE A 43 13.51 1.38 5.81
C ILE A 43 14.32 2.66 5.62
N SER A 44 14.95 3.13 6.69
CA SER A 44 15.86 4.28 6.63
C SER A 44 17.13 3.96 5.83
N ARG A 45 17.66 4.95 5.10
CA ARG A 45 19.00 4.87 4.49
C ARG A 45 20.11 4.86 5.54
N ILE A 46 19.86 5.40 6.72
CA ILE A 46 20.72 5.33 7.88
C ILE A 46 20.38 4.02 8.59
N ARG A 47 21.37 3.24 9.00
CA ARG A 47 21.19 1.95 9.68
C ARG A 47 20.56 2.17 11.06
N THR A 48 19.24 2.28 11.10
CA THR A 48 18.44 2.36 12.32
C THR A 48 17.41 1.24 12.30
N THR A 49 16.92 0.85 13.47
CA THR A 49 15.81 -0.10 13.57
C THR A 49 14.55 0.53 12.98
N PRO A 50 13.91 -0.08 11.98
CA PRO A 50 12.66 0.43 11.43
C PRO A 50 11.56 0.57 12.48
N ILE A 51 10.83 1.67 12.43
CA ILE A 51 9.78 1.99 13.43
C ILE A 51 8.72 0.88 13.54
N PRO A 52 8.26 0.20 12.47
CA PRO A 52 7.26 -0.86 12.61
C PRO A 52 7.66 -2.01 13.55
N TYR A 53 8.95 -2.24 13.81
CA TYR A 53 9.39 -3.25 14.79
C TYR A 53 8.90 -2.97 16.22
N ILE A 54 8.55 -1.72 16.55
CA ILE A 54 7.93 -1.39 17.84
C ILE A 54 6.69 -2.26 18.06
N TYR A 55 5.84 -2.39 17.06
CA TYR A 55 4.59 -3.15 17.16
C TYR A 55 4.81 -4.65 17.26
N HIS A 56 5.88 -5.16 16.65
CA HIS A 56 6.30 -6.55 16.83
C HIS A 56 6.76 -6.80 18.26
N ASN A 57 7.62 -5.96 18.80
CA ASN A 57 8.17 -6.10 20.14
C ASN A 57 7.10 -5.92 21.23
N LEU A 58 6.09 -5.09 21.00
CA LEU A 58 4.92 -4.94 21.88
C LEU A 58 3.88 -6.05 21.68
N GLY A 59 4.06 -6.95 20.72
CA GLY A 59 3.15 -8.05 20.44
C GLY A 59 1.82 -7.63 19.83
N PHE A 60 1.73 -6.45 19.19
CA PHE A 60 0.53 -5.98 18.51
C PHE A 60 0.43 -6.51 17.08
N SER A 61 1.55 -6.74 16.42
CA SER A 61 1.62 -7.31 15.08
C SER A 61 2.86 -8.18 14.93
N LYS A 62 2.83 -9.19 14.07
CA LYS A 62 3.96 -10.09 13.87
C LYS A 62 4.73 -9.75 12.61
N TYR A 63 6.02 -9.48 12.76
CA TYR A 63 6.93 -9.29 11.62
C TYR A 63 7.21 -10.65 10.93
N ILE A 64 7.12 -10.67 9.60
CA ILE A 64 7.31 -11.86 8.77
C ILE A 64 8.24 -11.62 7.56
N GLY A 65 8.90 -10.45 7.46
CA GLY A 65 9.68 -10.05 6.29
C GLY A 65 11.06 -10.70 6.12
N ASN A 66 11.37 -11.71 6.92
CA ASN A 66 12.70 -12.37 6.97
C ASN A 66 12.83 -13.62 6.08
N GLY A 67 11.85 -13.90 5.23
CA GLY A 67 11.86 -15.06 4.33
C GLY A 67 11.61 -16.41 4.99
N LYS A 68 11.26 -16.47 6.28
CA LYS A 68 10.98 -17.72 6.97
C LYS A 68 9.47 -17.99 7.01
N PRO A 69 8.98 -19.08 6.37
CA PRO A 69 7.58 -19.43 6.44
C PRO A 69 7.13 -19.73 7.87
N ILE A 70 5.93 -19.31 8.18
CA ILE A 70 5.26 -19.61 9.45
C ILE A 70 3.92 -20.29 9.18
N GLU A 71 3.59 -21.29 9.97
CA GLU A 71 2.24 -21.85 9.97
C GLU A 71 1.35 -21.07 10.94
N TYR A 72 0.17 -20.70 10.45
CA TYR A 72 -0.83 -19.95 11.20
C TYR A 72 -2.24 -20.41 10.86
N LYS A 73 -2.95 -20.99 11.83
CA LYS A 73 -4.35 -21.45 11.69
C LYS A 73 -4.59 -22.28 10.41
N GLY A 74 -3.67 -23.19 10.10
CA GLY A 74 -3.79 -24.10 8.95
C GLY A 74 -3.40 -23.47 7.59
N ILE A 75 -2.81 -22.30 7.59
CA ILE A 75 -2.21 -21.68 6.39
C ILE A 75 -0.70 -21.46 6.59
N MET A 76 0.04 -21.46 5.50
CA MET A 76 1.46 -21.08 5.49
C MET A 76 1.61 -19.65 5.01
N ILE A 77 2.30 -18.81 5.77
CA ILE A 77 2.57 -17.43 5.40
C ILE A 77 4.08 -17.23 5.34
N ALA A 78 4.58 -16.66 4.25
CA ALA A 78 5.96 -16.22 4.10
C ALA A 78 5.98 -14.77 3.61
N GLY A 79 6.92 -14.00 4.09
CA GLY A 79 7.08 -12.61 3.66
C GLY A 79 8.55 -12.25 3.45
N LEU A 80 8.80 -11.33 2.54
CA LEU A 80 10.10 -10.70 2.33
C LEU A 80 9.94 -9.19 2.33
N ASP A 81 10.84 -8.52 3.05
CA ASP A 81 10.95 -7.06 3.00
C ASP A 81 11.28 -6.58 1.60
N LYS A 82 11.09 -5.29 1.35
CA LYS A 82 11.49 -4.66 0.10
C LYS A 82 12.93 -4.98 -0.25
N ILE A 83 13.10 -5.48 -1.44
CA ILE A 83 14.37 -5.84 -2.03
C ILE A 83 14.85 -4.68 -2.90
N ARG A 84 16.08 -4.28 -2.75
CA ARG A 84 16.66 -3.28 -3.62
C ARG A 84 17.08 -3.91 -4.95
N LYS A 85 16.94 -3.15 -6.03
CA LYS A 85 17.30 -3.61 -7.39
C LYS A 85 18.74 -4.16 -7.49
N THR A 86 19.67 -3.64 -6.69
CA THR A 86 21.06 -4.09 -6.60
C THR A 86 21.25 -5.42 -5.89
N GLU A 87 20.24 -5.91 -5.19
CA GLU A 87 20.26 -7.14 -4.40
C GLU A 87 19.47 -8.27 -5.07
N MET A 88 18.85 -8.00 -6.23
CA MET A 88 17.92 -8.91 -6.91
C MET A 88 18.52 -10.26 -7.26
N SER A 89 19.81 -10.32 -7.66
CA SER A 89 20.49 -11.58 -7.97
C SER A 89 20.58 -12.58 -6.82
N GLN A 90 20.45 -12.10 -5.56
CA GLN A 90 20.46 -12.96 -4.37
C GLN A 90 19.10 -13.62 -4.11
N TYR A 91 18.06 -13.18 -4.83
CA TYR A 91 16.69 -13.61 -4.57
C TYR A 91 16.27 -14.87 -5.29
N GLU A 92 16.94 -15.23 -6.38
CA GLU A 92 16.66 -16.50 -7.06
C GLU A 92 16.82 -17.68 -6.10
N GLU A 93 17.89 -17.67 -5.31
CA GLU A 93 18.11 -18.70 -4.29
C GLU A 93 17.06 -18.63 -3.17
N THR A 94 16.75 -17.42 -2.67
CA THR A 94 15.75 -17.22 -1.63
C THR A 94 14.37 -17.67 -2.10
N PHE A 95 13.95 -17.32 -3.32
CA PHE A 95 12.68 -17.75 -3.88
C PHE A 95 12.63 -19.27 -4.11
N SER A 96 13.73 -19.87 -4.60
CA SER A 96 13.83 -21.32 -4.76
C SER A 96 13.71 -22.03 -3.41
N ASN A 97 14.36 -21.52 -2.36
CA ASN A 97 14.30 -22.10 -1.02
C ASN A 97 12.91 -21.95 -0.41
N LEU A 98 12.24 -20.79 -0.60
CA LEU A 98 10.85 -20.59 -0.19
C LEU A 98 9.91 -21.58 -0.86
N ASP A 99 10.03 -21.74 -2.16
CA ASP A 99 9.17 -22.63 -2.94
C ASP A 99 9.29 -24.08 -2.49
N LYS A 100 10.52 -24.56 -2.26
CA LYS A 100 10.80 -25.89 -1.69
C LYS A 100 10.25 -26.05 -0.27
N SER A 101 10.41 -25.03 0.58
CA SER A 101 10.01 -25.09 1.99
C SER A 101 8.50 -25.24 2.18
N VAL A 102 7.70 -24.72 1.25
CA VAL A 102 6.24 -24.80 1.30
C VAL A 102 5.64 -25.90 0.43
N GLU A 103 6.43 -26.58 -0.38
CA GLU A 103 5.96 -27.54 -1.38
C GLU A 103 5.04 -28.62 -0.79
N LYS A 104 5.43 -29.21 0.33
CA LYS A 104 4.71 -30.30 0.99
C LYS A 104 3.55 -29.87 1.86
N PHE A 105 3.37 -28.58 2.09
CA PHE A 105 2.26 -28.09 2.88
C PHE A 105 0.95 -28.18 2.10
N ALA A 106 -0.05 -28.82 2.66
CA ALA A 106 -1.31 -29.11 1.96
C ALA A 106 -2.31 -27.94 1.95
N GLY A 107 -2.22 -27.00 2.93
CA GLY A 107 -3.12 -25.86 3.04
C GLY A 107 -2.76 -24.70 2.10
N HIS A 108 -3.49 -23.60 2.24
CA HIS A 108 -3.18 -22.36 1.54
C HIS A 108 -1.80 -21.81 1.92
N LYS A 109 -1.12 -21.23 0.93
CA LYS A 109 0.21 -20.66 1.03
C LYS A 109 0.18 -19.23 0.54
N ILE A 110 0.50 -18.30 1.42
CA ILE A 110 0.47 -16.86 1.12
C ILE A 110 1.90 -16.34 1.11
N LEU A 111 2.30 -15.75 -0.02
CA LEU A 111 3.54 -14.99 -0.14
C LEU A 111 3.23 -13.51 -0.05
N VAL A 112 3.94 -12.80 0.82
CA VAL A 112 3.81 -11.35 1.02
C VAL A 112 5.08 -10.66 0.52
N LEU A 113 4.94 -9.78 -0.46
CA LEU A 113 6.07 -9.05 -1.06
C LEU A 113 5.76 -7.57 -1.20
N HIS A 114 6.81 -6.75 -1.16
CA HIS A 114 6.73 -5.32 -1.47
C HIS A 114 7.59 -5.01 -2.69
N GLN A 115 7.14 -5.47 -3.88
CA GLN A 115 7.89 -5.39 -5.14
C GLN A 115 6.98 -5.03 -6.31
N GLY A 116 7.51 -4.29 -7.28
CA GLY A 116 6.84 -4.06 -8.55
C GLY A 116 7.01 -5.25 -9.49
N ILE A 117 5.91 -5.74 -10.05
CA ILE A 117 5.92 -6.77 -11.11
C ILE A 117 5.70 -6.08 -12.44
N THR A 118 6.60 -6.35 -13.42
CA THR A 118 6.64 -5.66 -14.72
C THR A 118 5.33 -5.76 -15.49
N GLU A 119 4.63 -6.89 -15.39
CA GLU A 119 3.36 -7.12 -16.07
C GLU A 119 2.20 -6.28 -15.50
N PHE A 120 2.36 -5.71 -14.31
CA PHE A 120 1.40 -4.75 -13.72
C PHE A 120 1.79 -3.31 -14.01
N ASN A 121 3.06 -2.99 -13.90
CA ASN A 121 3.58 -1.65 -14.19
C ASN A 121 5.02 -1.76 -14.71
N LYS A 122 5.21 -1.53 -16.02
CA LYS A 122 6.53 -1.64 -16.65
C LYS A 122 7.56 -0.60 -16.16
N TYR A 123 7.11 0.52 -15.61
CA TYR A 123 8.00 1.59 -15.13
C TYR A 123 8.45 1.36 -13.68
N ALA A 124 7.60 0.74 -12.86
CA ALA A 124 7.90 0.37 -11.49
C ALA A 124 8.24 -1.13 -11.35
N GLY A 125 8.32 -1.86 -12.47
CA GLY A 125 8.63 -3.29 -12.48
C GLY A 125 10.09 -3.55 -12.12
N GLU A 126 10.28 -4.42 -11.15
CA GLU A 126 11.59 -4.85 -10.65
C GLU A 126 11.78 -6.35 -10.87
N LEU A 127 10.69 -7.09 -10.90
CA LEU A 127 10.59 -8.53 -11.15
C LEU A 127 9.61 -8.80 -12.28
N GLN A 128 9.70 -10.00 -12.84
CA GLN A 128 8.66 -10.57 -13.68
C GLN A 128 7.85 -11.60 -12.88
N SER A 129 6.63 -11.87 -13.29
CA SER A 129 5.81 -12.91 -12.64
C SER A 129 6.46 -14.30 -12.68
N THR A 130 7.31 -14.54 -13.68
CA THR A 130 8.11 -15.77 -13.85
C THR A 130 9.21 -15.95 -12.81
N ASP A 131 9.65 -14.88 -12.16
CA ASP A 131 10.71 -14.91 -11.14
C ASP A 131 10.17 -15.37 -9.77
N LEU A 132 8.84 -15.31 -9.59
CA LEU A 132 8.20 -15.61 -8.32
C LEU A 132 8.18 -17.13 -8.00
N PRO A 133 8.25 -17.51 -6.71
CA PRO A 133 8.00 -18.88 -6.27
C PRO A 133 6.62 -19.36 -6.75
N LYS A 134 6.51 -20.59 -7.26
CA LYS A 134 5.32 -21.08 -7.99
C LYS A 134 4.27 -21.73 -7.11
N ASN A 135 4.66 -22.17 -5.91
CA ASN A 135 3.82 -23.03 -5.04
C ASN A 135 2.85 -22.26 -4.12
N PHE A 136 2.81 -20.93 -4.20
CA PHE A 136 1.92 -20.10 -3.39
C PHE A 136 0.54 -19.97 -4.01
N THR A 137 -0.50 -20.09 -3.19
CA THR A 137 -1.91 -20.01 -3.61
C THR A 137 -2.44 -18.57 -3.61
N TYR A 138 -1.68 -17.62 -3.08
CA TYR A 138 -1.97 -16.19 -3.09
C TYR A 138 -0.69 -15.37 -2.93
N TYR A 139 -0.55 -14.31 -3.72
CA TYR A 139 0.57 -13.37 -3.66
C TYR A 139 0.01 -12.01 -3.23
N ALA A 140 0.21 -11.67 -1.94
CA ALA A 140 -0.20 -10.41 -1.34
C ALA A 140 0.89 -9.35 -1.59
N MET A 141 0.63 -8.44 -2.51
CA MET A 141 1.63 -7.49 -2.99
C MET A 141 1.39 -6.08 -2.44
N GLY A 142 2.49 -5.40 -2.05
CA GLY A 142 2.55 -3.96 -1.82
C GLY A 142 3.33 -3.24 -2.93
N HIS A 143 3.69 -1.97 -2.73
CA HIS A 143 4.48 -1.10 -3.60
C HIS A 143 3.67 -0.37 -4.69
N LEU A 144 2.86 -1.05 -5.47
CA LEU A 144 2.02 -0.37 -6.48
C LEU A 144 0.78 0.23 -5.81
N HIS A 145 0.53 1.52 -6.11
CA HIS A 145 -0.55 2.28 -5.48
C HIS A 145 -1.91 2.11 -6.17
N ASP A 146 -1.92 1.52 -7.36
CA ASP A 146 -3.14 1.20 -8.10
C ASP A 146 -3.56 -0.25 -7.81
N LYS A 147 -4.88 -0.45 -7.70
CA LYS A 147 -5.46 -1.78 -7.52
C LYS A 147 -5.37 -2.57 -8.82
N ASP A 148 -4.80 -3.76 -8.77
CA ASP A 148 -4.86 -4.73 -9.88
C ASP A 148 -4.74 -6.18 -9.38
N VAL A 149 -5.35 -7.12 -10.09
CA VAL A 149 -5.27 -8.57 -9.81
C VAL A 149 -5.09 -9.31 -11.12
N LYS A 150 -4.05 -10.16 -11.19
CA LYS A 150 -3.80 -11.00 -12.36
C LYS A 150 -3.51 -12.44 -11.96
N GLN A 151 -4.05 -13.37 -12.74
CA GLN A 151 -3.73 -14.80 -12.65
C GLN A 151 -2.81 -15.18 -13.80
N PHE A 152 -1.73 -15.87 -13.49
CA PHE A 152 -0.77 -16.39 -14.46
C PHE A 152 -0.79 -17.92 -14.45
N ASN A 153 -0.72 -18.56 -15.62
CA ASN A 153 -0.81 -20.02 -15.74
C ASN A 153 0.34 -20.78 -15.05
N HIS A 154 1.48 -20.14 -14.85
CA HIS A 154 2.66 -20.73 -14.20
C HIS A 154 2.64 -20.57 -12.68
N LEU A 155 1.68 -19.83 -12.09
CA LEU A 155 1.51 -19.63 -10.66
C LEU A 155 0.24 -20.33 -10.17
N LYS A 156 0.28 -20.87 -8.94
CA LYS A 156 -0.89 -21.55 -8.34
C LYS A 156 -1.98 -20.58 -7.86
N GLY A 157 -1.64 -19.32 -7.60
CA GLY A 157 -2.58 -18.33 -7.12
C GLY A 157 -2.45 -16.97 -7.83
N PRO A 158 -3.43 -16.07 -7.62
CA PRO A 158 -3.40 -14.73 -8.18
C PRO A 158 -2.35 -13.85 -7.49
N ILE A 159 -1.76 -12.95 -8.27
CA ILE A 159 -0.99 -11.81 -7.77
C ILE A 159 -1.97 -10.66 -7.57
N ALA A 160 -2.01 -10.08 -6.36
CA ALA A 160 -2.98 -9.05 -6.01
C ALA A 160 -2.32 -7.83 -5.36
N TYR A 161 -2.44 -6.68 -6.01
CA TYR A 161 -2.11 -5.35 -5.49
C TYR A 161 -3.39 -4.66 -5.05
N PRO A 162 -3.61 -4.39 -3.78
CA PRO A 162 -4.82 -3.66 -3.33
C PRO A 162 -4.76 -2.16 -3.66
N GLY A 163 -3.60 -1.65 -3.98
CA GLY A 163 -3.33 -0.22 -4.02
C GLY A 163 -3.00 0.34 -2.64
N SER A 164 -2.78 1.65 -2.57
CA SER A 164 -2.62 2.37 -1.29
C SER A 164 -3.98 2.53 -0.60
N ILE A 165 -3.97 2.63 0.73
CA ILE A 165 -5.20 2.85 1.54
C ILE A 165 -5.59 4.33 1.65
N GLU A 166 -4.69 5.23 1.25
CA GLU A 166 -4.91 6.68 1.20
C GLU A 166 -4.07 7.25 0.04
N LEU A 167 -4.39 8.45 -0.42
CA LEU A 167 -3.59 9.15 -1.41
C LEU A 167 -2.28 9.65 -0.80
N THR A 168 -1.18 9.42 -1.49
CA THR A 168 0.13 9.98 -1.14
C THR A 168 0.46 11.18 -2.03
N THR A 169 1.34 12.06 -1.58
CA THR A 169 1.76 13.26 -2.32
C THR A 169 2.42 12.97 -3.66
N SER A 170 3.00 11.77 -3.82
CA SER A 170 3.66 11.32 -5.05
C SER A 170 2.71 10.89 -6.17
N GLU A 171 1.44 10.61 -5.86
CA GLU A 171 0.49 10.08 -6.83
C GLU A 171 -0.21 11.18 -7.65
N GLY A 172 -0.12 12.44 -7.21
CA GLY A 172 -0.99 13.50 -7.67
C GLY A 172 -2.45 13.27 -7.25
N ILE A 173 -3.28 14.27 -7.38
CA ILE A 173 -4.70 14.15 -7.03
C ILE A 173 -5.43 13.45 -8.16
N LYS A 174 -5.97 12.27 -7.86
CA LYS A 174 -6.80 11.47 -8.75
C LYS A 174 -8.08 11.08 -8.01
N GLU A 175 -9.21 11.13 -8.69
CA GLU A 175 -10.48 10.61 -8.16
C GLU A 175 -10.47 9.06 -8.17
N ILE A 176 -9.50 8.45 -7.46
CA ILE A 176 -9.33 7.00 -7.40
C ILE A 176 -9.82 6.49 -6.05
N LYS A 177 -10.64 5.47 -6.09
CA LYS A 177 -11.09 4.75 -4.91
C LYS A 177 -9.94 3.95 -4.31
N LYS A 178 -9.79 4.01 -3.00
CA LYS A 178 -8.78 3.30 -2.22
C LYS A 178 -9.44 2.17 -1.42
N GLY A 179 -8.68 1.12 -1.12
CA GLY A 179 -9.25 -0.04 -0.46
C GLY A 179 -8.23 -1.12 -0.12
N PHE A 180 -8.76 -2.28 0.24
CA PHE A 180 -7.96 -3.47 0.54
C PHE A 180 -8.65 -4.73 0.03
N PHE A 181 -7.95 -5.87 0.02
CA PHE A 181 -8.57 -7.15 -0.30
C PHE A 181 -8.97 -7.92 0.96
N GLU A 182 -10.22 -8.33 1.01
CA GLU A 182 -10.68 -9.49 1.76
C GLU A 182 -10.48 -10.74 0.89
N VAL A 183 -9.78 -11.75 1.41
CA VAL A 183 -9.42 -12.92 0.60
C VAL A 183 -10.08 -14.15 1.21
N ASP A 184 -11.02 -14.73 0.49
CA ASP A 184 -11.62 -16.01 0.87
C ASP A 184 -10.68 -17.17 0.50
N ILE A 185 -10.32 -17.97 1.50
CA ILE A 185 -9.47 -19.16 1.40
C ILE A 185 -10.19 -20.42 1.92
N SER A 186 -11.50 -20.42 1.98
CA SER A 186 -12.28 -21.58 2.44
C SER A 186 -12.33 -22.71 1.41
N GLY A 187 -12.11 -22.40 0.13
CA GLY A 187 -12.05 -23.37 -0.96
C GLY A 187 -10.60 -23.69 -1.37
N ASP A 188 -10.43 -24.39 -2.49
CA ASP A 188 -9.12 -24.75 -3.04
C ASP A 188 -8.35 -23.55 -3.62
N LYS A 189 -9.02 -22.47 -3.91
CA LYS A 189 -8.46 -21.25 -4.51
C LYS A 189 -8.65 -20.06 -3.60
N ALA A 190 -7.65 -19.21 -3.51
CA ALA A 190 -7.79 -17.91 -2.87
C ALA A 190 -8.56 -16.95 -3.79
N VAL A 191 -9.64 -16.36 -3.27
CA VAL A 191 -10.53 -15.47 -4.01
C VAL A 191 -10.47 -14.07 -3.39
N PRO A 192 -9.74 -13.13 -3.98
CA PRO A 192 -9.67 -11.76 -3.49
C PRO A 192 -10.94 -10.99 -3.88
N LYS A 193 -11.58 -10.37 -2.87
CA LYS A 193 -12.68 -9.43 -3.00
C LYS A 193 -12.21 -8.06 -2.52
N TRP A 194 -12.25 -7.07 -3.39
CA TRP A 194 -11.82 -5.73 -3.03
C TRP A 194 -12.89 -5.01 -2.21
N ILE A 195 -12.46 -4.42 -1.08
CA ILE A 195 -13.30 -3.65 -0.16
C ILE A 195 -12.89 -2.19 -0.27
N GLU A 196 -13.80 -1.34 -0.70
CA GLU A 196 -13.60 0.10 -0.80
C GLU A 196 -13.55 0.74 0.59
N LEU A 197 -12.60 1.64 0.78
CA LEU A 197 -12.50 2.47 1.98
C LEU A 197 -13.17 3.82 1.76
N ASP A 198 -13.82 4.32 2.79
CA ASP A 198 -14.33 5.68 2.84
C ASP A 198 -13.18 6.66 3.16
N THR A 199 -12.37 6.96 2.13
CA THR A 199 -11.25 7.90 2.21
C THR A 199 -11.74 9.35 2.09
N ARG A 200 -10.82 10.31 2.29
CA ARG A 200 -11.12 11.72 2.04
C ARG A 200 -11.40 11.96 0.56
N PRO A 201 -12.44 12.73 0.21
CA PRO A 201 -12.67 13.14 -1.18
C PRO A 201 -11.47 13.93 -1.71
N GLN A 202 -11.21 13.78 -3.01
CA GLN A 202 -10.07 14.40 -3.68
C GLN A 202 -10.54 14.97 -5.01
N PHE A 203 -10.13 16.21 -5.30
CA PHE A 203 -10.53 16.90 -6.51
C PHE A 203 -9.35 17.63 -7.12
N SER A 204 -9.23 17.57 -8.45
CA SER A 204 -8.28 18.39 -9.21
C SER A 204 -9.06 19.33 -10.13
N PHE A 205 -8.66 20.59 -10.17
CA PHE A 205 -9.24 21.62 -11.02
C PHE A 205 -8.13 22.29 -11.83
N ASP A 206 -8.35 22.43 -13.12
CA ASP A 206 -7.50 23.23 -13.99
C ASP A 206 -8.21 24.56 -14.25
N THR A 207 -7.50 25.70 -14.13
CA THR A 207 -8.09 27.03 -14.30
C THR A 207 -7.08 28.03 -14.86
N GLU A 208 -7.57 28.98 -15.65
CA GLU A 208 -6.81 30.19 -15.99
C GLU A 208 -6.81 31.14 -14.78
N TYR A 209 -5.70 31.87 -14.59
CA TYR A 209 -5.55 32.81 -13.48
C TYR A 209 -6.68 33.81 -13.37
N GLN A 210 -7.14 34.30 -14.49
CA GLN A 210 -8.25 35.29 -14.61
C GLN A 210 -9.59 34.71 -14.14
N GLU A 211 -9.78 33.40 -14.21
CA GLU A 211 -11.00 32.68 -13.77
C GLU A 211 -10.90 32.07 -12.39
N LEU A 212 -9.78 32.26 -11.68
CA LEU A 212 -9.51 31.63 -10.39
C LEU A 212 -10.64 31.87 -9.39
N SER A 213 -11.14 33.10 -9.26
CA SER A 213 -12.24 33.42 -8.32
C SER A 213 -13.49 32.60 -8.58
N LYS A 214 -13.87 32.43 -9.84
CA LYS A 214 -15.04 31.64 -10.26
C LYS A 214 -14.81 30.14 -9.96
N THR A 215 -13.60 29.65 -10.24
CA THR A 215 -13.23 28.25 -9.90
C THR A 215 -13.29 28.01 -8.39
N ILE A 216 -12.83 28.95 -7.57
CA ILE A 216 -12.93 28.84 -6.10
C ILE A 216 -14.41 28.80 -5.66
N GLU A 217 -15.31 29.56 -6.24
CA GLU A 217 -16.75 29.49 -5.94
C GLU A 217 -17.33 28.11 -6.27
N GLN A 218 -17.00 27.56 -7.43
CA GLN A 218 -17.40 26.20 -7.81
C GLN A 218 -16.86 25.13 -6.85
N ILE A 219 -15.62 25.30 -6.39
CA ILE A 219 -15.02 24.40 -5.40
C ILE A 219 -15.80 24.50 -4.08
N ILE A 220 -16.08 25.70 -3.58
CA ILE A 220 -16.85 25.92 -2.35
C ILE A 220 -18.22 25.24 -2.44
N GLU A 221 -18.93 25.41 -3.55
CA GLU A 221 -20.22 24.75 -3.78
C GLU A 221 -20.08 23.21 -3.76
N LYS A 222 -19.08 22.67 -4.48
CA LYS A 222 -18.83 21.22 -4.55
C LYS A 222 -18.53 20.60 -3.19
N ILE A 223 -17.82 21.31 -2.31
CA ILE A 223 -17.37 20.77 -1.01
C ILE A 223 -18.34 21.06 0.14
N SER A 224 -19.31 21.96 -0.04
CA SER A 224 -20.21 22.42 1.03
C SER A 224 -20.98 21.32 1.74
N ASN A 225 -21.29 20.21 1.06
CA ASN A 225 -22.05 19.08 1.60
C ASN A 225 -21.19 17.89 1.99
N LEU A 226 -19.85 17.99 1.95
CA LEU A 226 -18.97 16.88 2.30
C LEU A 226 -18.85 16.73 3.81
N THR A 227 -18.94 15.48 4.29
CA THR A 227 -18.76 15.14 5.71
C THR A 227 -17.28 15.08 6.12
N LYS A 228 -16.38 14.88 5.14
CA LYS A 228 -14.94 14.83 5.35
C LYS A 228 -14.26 15.99 4.63
N LYS A 229 -13.26 16.58 5.28
CA LYS A 229 -12.45 17.64 4.68
C LYS A 229 -11.69 17.10 3.46
N PRO A 230 -11.95 17.61 2.24
CA PRO A 230 -11.34 17.09 1.00
C PRO A 230 -9.87 17.50 0.87
N ILE A 231 -9.17 16.84 -0.06
CA ILE A 231 -7.91 17.31 -0.63
C ILE A 231 -8.24 17.95 -1.97
N ILE A 232 -7.76 19.18 -2.20
CA ILE A 232 -8.03 19.93 -3.41
C ILE A 232 -6.70 20.36 -4.02
N GLU A 233 -6.53 20.05 -5.30
CA GLU A 233 -5.46 20.56 -6.14
C GLU A 233 -6.07 21.55 -7.13
N VAL A 234 -5.49 22.74 -7.25
CA VAL A 234 -5.85 23.72 -8.28
C VAL A 234 -4.61 24.02 -9.11
N LYS A 235 -4.64 23.65 -10.38
CA LYS A 235 -3.59 23.96 -11.35
C LYS A 235 -3.94 25.25 -12.07
N ILE A 236 -3.15 26.27 -11.81
CA ILE A 236 -3.39 27.61 -12.33
C ILE A 236 -2.43 27.87 -13.49
N GLN A 237 -2.97 28.28 -14.64
CA GLN A 237 -2.22 28.69 -15.81
C GLN A 237 -2.48 30.18 -16.07
N GLY A 238 -1.57 30.86 -16.79
CA GLY A 238 -1.73 32.24 -17.17
C GLY A 238 -0.44 33.04 -17.08
N GLU A 239 -0.51 34.32 -17.50
CA GLU A 239 0.57 35.29 -17.41
C GLU A 239 0.36 36.19 -16.18
N GLU A 240 1.43 36.78 -15.65
CA GLU A 240 1.41 37.75 -14.53
C GLU A 240 0.69 37.24 -13.27
N ILE A 241 1.01 35.99 -12.87
CA ILE A 241 0.41 35.34 -11.70
C ILE A 241 0.92 35.97 -10.39
N GLU A 242 0.01 36.60 -9.64
CA GLU A 242 0.32 37.18 -8.32
C GLU A 242 0.05 36.19 -7.19
N THR A 243 1.11 35.77 -6.53
CA THR A 243 1.04 34.76 -5.43
C THR A 243 0.15 35.20 -4.28
N ASP A 244 0.16 36.50 -3.92
CA ASP A 244 -0.63 37.02 -2.80
C ASP A 244 -2.14 36.95 -3.08
N GLN A 245 -2.55 37.20 -4.32
CA GLN A 245 -3.94 37.03 -4.74
C GLN A 245 -4.37 35.57 -4.70
N ILE A 246 -3.50 34.65 -5.11
CA ILE A 246 -3.77 33.21 -5.00
C ILE A 246 -3.96 32.82 -3.53
N GLN A 247 -3.08 33.26 -2.63
CA GLN A 247 -3.19 32.95 -1.21
C GLN A 247 -4.49 33.50 -0.61
N ALA A 248 -4.89 34.72 -0.96
CA ALA A 248 -6.15 35.31 -0.54
C ALA A 248 -7.37 34.50 -1.01
N GLN A 249 -7.36 33.99 -2.24
CA GLN A 249 -8.43 33.14 -2.76
C GLN A 249 -8.47 31.76 -2.09
N ILE A 250 -7.32 31.12 -1.88
CA ILE A 250 -7.22 29.82 -1.19
C ILE A 250 -7.69 29.94 0.26
N ALA A 251 -7.44 31.06 0.94
CA ALA A 251 -7.92 31.28 2.31
C ALA A 251 -9.46 31.20 2.45
N ARG A 252 -10.21 31.39 1.37
CA ARG A 252 -11.67 31.22 1.34
C ARG A 252 -12.13 29.76 1.42
N LEU A 253 -11.22 28.80 1.19
CA LEU A 253 -11.51 27.36 1.24
C LEU A 253 -11.30 26.75 2.65
N ASN A 254 -10.74 27.50 3.58
CA ASN A 254 -10.47 27.07 4.97
C ASN A 254 -11.59 27.52 5.91
#